data_b1bfd57740687eb3fb8db7d1b1a8a731
#
_entry.id   b1bfd57740687eb3fb8db7d1b1a8a731
#
_cell.length_a   1.000
_cell.length_b   1.000
_cell.length_c   1.000
_cell.angle_alpha   90.00
_cell.angle_beta   90.00
_cell.angle_gamma   90.00
#
_symmetry.space_group_name_H-M   'P 1'
#
loop_
_entity.id
_entity.type
_entity.pdbx_description
1 polymer ?
#
loop_
_entity_poly.entity_id
_entity_poly.type
_entity_poly.pdbx_seq_one_letter_code
_entity_poly.pdbx_strand_id
1 'polypeptide(L)'
;DNQAMSLGDIHKAATKMIEEMAADPETGEKPVEVTTSPKGVTIGISSDISFESGSATTKSGFLEILKKIVPTIDESYNMIAVEGHTDSDPLPKALMEKFPSNWELSGARAAAVVRLLIDLKVDPVRLQAVGYGEFVPRDRNTAEIISRDLIEKYNSNPQQKARNRRVEITFLAPNKL
;
A
#
# COMPACT_ATOMS: atom_id res chain seq x y z
N ASP A 1 -29.49 13.57 1.42
CA ASP A 1 -28.24 14.35 1.23
C ASP A 1 -27.04 13.42 1.45
N ASN A 2 -26.61 12.75 0.37
CA ASN A 2 -25.37 11.99 0.37
C ASN A 2 -24.21 12.97 0.24
N GLN A 3 -23.74 13.49 1.38
CA GLN A 3 -22.48 14.21 1.38
C GLN A 3 -21.33 13.21 1.31
N ALA A 4 -20.39 13.45 0.39
CA ALA A 4 -19.14 12.70 0.33
C ALA A 4 -18.39 12.80 1.65
N MET A 5 -17.77 11.70 2.11
CA MET A 5 -16.88 11.73 3.25
C MET A 5 -15.72 12.70 3.00
N SER A 6 -15.41 13.53 3.97
CA SER A 6 -14.19 14.34 3.94
C SER A 6 -12.95 13.44 4.16
N LEU A 7 -11.77 13.92 3.75
CA LEU A 7 -10.52 13.23 4.05
C LEU A 7 -10.32 13.04 5.56
N GLY A 8 -10.78 14.00 6.38
CA GLY A 8 -10.76 13.87 7.84
C GLY A 8 -11.64 12.72 8.34
N ASP A 9 -12.82 12.54 7.76
CA ASP A 9 -13.72 11.43 8.10
C ASP A 9 -13.14 10.09 7.65
N ILE A 10 -12.52 10.02 6.48
CA ILE A 10 -11.82 8.85 5.98
C ILE A 10 -10.67 8.48 6.94
N HIS A 11 -9.89 9.46 7.36
CA HIS A 11 -8.79 9.25 8.33
C HIS A 11 -9.32 8.68 9.65
N LYS A 12 -10.42 9.23 10.19
CA LYS A 12 -11.05 8.74 11.41
C LYS A 12 -11.53 7.29 11.25
N ALA A 13 -12.20 6.98 10.14
CA ALA A 13 -12.69 5.63 9.86
C ALA A 13 -11.54 4.63 9.76
N ALA A 14 -10.45 4.98 9.05
CA ALA A 14 -9.27 4.14 8.93
C ALA A 14 -8.57 3.94 10.27
N THR A 15 -8.42 4.99 11.07
CA THR A 15 -7.81 4.92 12.40
C THR A 15 -8.61 4.00 13.32
N LYS A 16 -9.93 4.12 13.33
CA LYS A 16 -10.81 3.26 14.13
C LYS A 16 -10.69 1.79 13.72
N MET A 17 -10.68 1.54 12.43
CA MET A 17 -10.51 0.18 11.89
C MET A 17 -9.18 -0.43 12.37
N ILE A 18 -8.08 0.33 12.31
CA ILE A 18 -6.77 -0.13 12.75
C ILE A 18 -6.73 -0.39 14.26
N GLU A 19 -7.35 0.46 15.06
CA GLU A 19 -7.45 0.28 16.53
C GLU A 19 -8.14 -1.05 16.88
N GLU A 20 -9.09 -1.49 16.08
CA GLU A 20 -9.84 -2.74 16.28
C GLU A 20 -9.07 -3.97 15.79
N MET A 21 -7.99 -3.81 15.05
CA MET A 21 -7.16 -4.93 14.57
C MET A 21 -6.26 -5.47 15.68
N ALA A 22 -6.06 -6.78 15.67
CA ALA A 22 -5.10 -7.42 16.56
C ALA A 22 -3.66 -7.03 16.19
N ALA A 23 -2.86 -6.69 17.22
CA ALA A 23 -1.44 -6.48 17.05
C ALA A 23 -0.71 -7.83 16.98
N ASP A 24 0.46 -7.84 16.32
CA ASP A 24 1.37 -8.98 16.36
C ASP A 24 1.80 -9.23 17.81
N PRO A 25 1.65 -10.46 18.34
CA PRO A 25 1.99 -10.77 19.74
C PRO A 25 3.47 -10.57 20.08
N GLU A 26 4.36 -10.70 19.10
CA GLU A 26 5.81 -10.60 19.31
C GLU A 26 6.31 -9.17 19.22
N THR A 27 5.81 -8.38 18.25
CA THR A 27 6.29 -7.03 17.98
C THR A 27 5.41 -5.94 18.57
N GLY A 28 4.14 -6.24 18.87
CA GLY A 28 3.15 -5.25 19.26
C GLY A 28 2.67 -4.36 18.11
N GLU A 29 3.17 -4.60 16.92
CA GLU A 29 2.81 -3.82 15.72
C GLU A 29 1.51 -4.32 15.10
N LYS A 30 0.75 -3.39 14.54
CA LYS A 30 -0.45 -3.71 13.77
C LYS A 30 -0.08 -3.90 12.29
N PRO A 31 -0.82 -4.74 11.55
CA PRO A 31 -0.48 -5.04 10.15
C PRO A 31 -0.70 -3.88 9.20
N VAL A 32 -1.37 -2.83 9.65
CA VAL A 32 -1.84 -1.72 8.81
C VAL A 32 -1.52 -0.41 9.50
N GLU A 33 -1.09 0.58 8.72
CA GLU A 33 -0.85 1.96 9.17
C GLU A 33 -1.71 2.94 8.37
N VAL A 34 -2.09 4.06 8.96
CA VAL A 34 -2.73 5.17 8.26
C VAL A 34 -1.87 6.41 8.34
N THR A 35 -1.69 7.08 7.21
CA THR A 35 -0.97 8.36 7.12
C THR A 35 -1.76 9.36 6.30
N THR A 36 -1.48 10.64 6.50
CA THR A 36 -2.05 11.74 5.71
C THR A 36 -0.94 12.53 5.04
N SER A 37 -1.24 13.04 3.87
CA SER A 37 -0.35 13.90 3.10
C SER A 37 -1.19 14.81 2.21
N PRO A 38 -0.59 15.79 1.51
CA PRO A 38 -1.31 16.56 0.48
C PRO A 38 -1.94 15.68 -0.60
N LYS A 39 -1.43 14.48 -0.83
CA LYS A 39 -1.96 13.50 -1.77
C LYS A 39 -3.30 12.91 -1.33
N GLY A 40 -3.54 12.81 -0.04
CA GLY A 40 -4.76 12.23 0.54
C GLY A 40 -4.50 11.42 1.81
N VAL A 41 -5.38 10.45 2.05
CA VAL A 41 -5.27 9.50 3.17
C VAL A 41 -4.79 8.16 2.65
N THR A 42 -3.70 7.65 3.21
CA THR A 42 -3.05 6.41 2.77
C THR A 42 -3.13 5.34 3.85
N ILE A 43 -3.58 4.15 3.46
CA ILE A 43 -3.53 2.94 4.28
C ILE A 43 -2.38 2.09 3.74
N GLY A 44 -1.34 1.90 4.57
CA GLY A 44 -0.17 1.09 4.23
C GLY A 44 -0.28 -0.30 4.85
N ILE A 45 0.01 -1.33 4.05
CA ILE A 45 -0.08 -2.74 4.46
C ILE A 45 1.23 -3.42 4.09
N SER A 46 1.86 -4.11 5.07
CA SER A 46 3.10 -4.86 4.81
C SER A 46 2.89 -5.91 3.72
N SER A 47 3.81 -5.95 2.74
CA SER A 47 3.79 -6.99 1.70
C SER A 47 4.08 -8.38 2.26
N ASP A 48 4.82 -8.48 3.35
CA ASP A 48 5.18 -9.77 3.95
C ASP A 48 3.96 -10.53 4.49
N ILE A 49 2.92 -9.80 4.93
CA ILE A 49 1.64 -10.40 5.35
C ILE A 49 0.62 -10.50 4.23
N SER A 50 0.85 -9.85 3.12
CA SER A 50 -0.11 -9.70 2.01
C SER A 50 0.14 -10.67 0.87
N PHE A 51 1.41 -10.98 0.59
CA PHE A 51 1.82 -11.80 -0.57
C PHE A 51 2.78 -12.89 -0.16
N GLU A 52 2.74 -13.99 -0.91
CA GLU A 52 3.79 -14.99 -0.86
C GLU A 52 5.14 -14.37 -1.30
N SER A 53 6.24 -14.83 -0.73
CA SER A 53 7.57 -14.30 -1.01
C SER A 53 7.88 -14.32 -2.51
N GLY A 54 8.37 -13.19 -3.04
CA GLY A 54 8.71 -13.05 -4.45
C GLY A 54 7.54 -13.25 -5.43
N SER A 55 6.31 -13.06 -4.98
CA SER A 55 5.10 -13.37 -5.74
C SER A 55 4.10 -12.22 -5.65
N ALA A 56 3.18 -12.17 -6.58
CA ALA A 56 1.98 -11.36 -6.52
C ALA A 56 0.74 -12.19 -6.11
N THR A 57 0.94 -13.42 -5.65
CA THR A 57 -0.14 -14.25 -5.09
C THR A 57 -0.44 -13.80 -3.68
N THR A 58 -1.70 -13.45 -3.43
CA THR A 58 -2.15 -12.92 -2.15
C THR A 58 -2.40 -14.01 -1.12
N LYS A 59 -2.11 -13.70 0.14
CA LYS A 59 -2.43 -14.55 1.30
C LYS A 59 -3.86 -14.31 1.76
N SER A 60 -4.49 -15.31 2.37
CA SER A 60 -5.87 -15.23 2.86
C SER A 60 -6.07 -14.11 3.90
N GLY A 61 -5.10 -13.86 4.76
CA GLY A 61 -5.16 -12.78 5.75
C GLY A 61 -5.24 -11.40 5.13
N PHE A 62 -4.67 -11.22 3.93
CA PHE A 62 -4.77 -9.96 3.21
C PHE A 62 -6.19 -9.67 2.75
N LEU A 63 -6.90 -10.66 2.24
CA LEU A 63 -8.30 -10.52 1.86
C LEU A 63 -9.16 -10.05 3.05
N GLU A 64 -8.92 -10.58 4.24
CA GLU A 64 -9.65 -10.18 5.45
C GLU A 64 -9.39 -8.71 5.82
N ILE A 65 -8.15 -8.24 5.61
CA ILE A 65 -7.82 -6.81 5.79
C ILE A 65 -8.57 -5.94 4.77
N LEU A 66 -8.58 -6.34 3.49
CA LEU A 66 -9.29 -5.59 2.45
C LEU A 66 -10.80 -5.52 2.72
N LYS A 67 -11.40 -6.59 3.21
CA LYS A 67 -12.82 -6.60 3.60
C LYS A 67 -13.15 -5.57 4.67
N LYS A 68 -12.20 -5.23 5.53
CA LYS A 68 -12.36 -4.18 6.55
C LYS A 68 -12.23 -2.78 5.98
N ILE A 69 -11.44 -2.62 4.89
CA ILE A 69 -11.21 -1.33 4.24
C ILE A 69 -12.37 -0.96 3.30
N VAL A 70 -12.96 -1.94 2.64
CA VAL A 70 -13.99 -1.72 1.61
C VAL A 70 -15.18 -0.88 2.09
N PRO A 71 -15.74 -1.02 3.31
CA PRO A 71 -16.82 -0.15 3.75
C PRO A 71 -16.47 1.34 3.71
N THR A 72 -15.24 1.73 4.05
CA THR A 72 -14.79 3.11 3.96
C THR A 72 -14.67 3.56 2.50
N ILE A 73 -14.21 2.68 1.60
CA ILE A 73 -14.18 2.95 0.16
C ILE A 73 -15.60 3.21 -0.35
N ASP A 74 -16.56 2.36 0.02
CA ASP A 74 -17.95 2.45 -0.43
C ASP A 74 -18.66 3.72 0.05
N GLU A 75 -18.32 4.20 1.25
CA GLU A 75 -18.88 5.43 1.82
C GLU A 75 -18.21 6.70 1.30
N SER A 76 -17.11 6.57 0.56
CA SER A 76 -16.36 7.67 -0.03
C SER A 76 -16.59 7.75 -1.54
N TYR A 77 -16.26 8.89 -2.15
CA TYR A 77 -16.32 9.09 -3.61
C TYR A 77 -14.94 9.36 -4.22
N ASN A 78 -13.89 9.27 -3.42
CA ASN A 78 -12.52 9.56 -3.85
C ASN A 78 -12.04 8.53 -4.86
N MET A 79 -11.17 8.94 -5.77
CA MET A 79 -10.34 8.01 -6.53
C MET A 79 -9.42 7.27 -5.57
N ILE A 80 -9.21 6.01 -5.84
CA ILE A 80 -8.39 5.12 -5.01
C ILE A 80 -7.15 4.71 -5.82
N ALA A 81 -5.98 5.10 -5.34
CA ALA A 81 -4.72 4.66 -5.93
C ALA A 81 -4.16 3.50 -5.10
N VAL A 82 -3.86 2.40 -5.77
CA VAL A 82 -3.15 1.26 -5.17
C VAL A 82 -1.71 1.31 -5.66
N GLU A 83 -0.76 1.42 -4.73
CA GLU A 83 0.65 1.56 -5.02
C GLU A 83 1.44 0.39 -4.44
N GLY A 84 2.26 -0.25 -5.28
CA GLY A 84 3.20 -1.29 -4.86
C GLY A 84 4.60 -0.73 -4.69
N HIS A 85 5.26 -1.14 -3.60
CA HIS A 85 6.63 -0.73 -3.26
C HIS A 85 7.45 -1.94 -2.81
N THR A 86 8.73 -1.95 -3.18
CA THR A 86 9.68 -2.98 -2.78
C THR A 86 10.81 -2.37 -1.96
N ASP A 87 11.63 -3.24 -1.35
CA ASP A 87 12.97 -2.84 -0.91
C ASP A 87 13.94 -2.76 -2.09
N SER A 88 15.19 -2.41 -1.81
CA SER A 88 16.22 -2.28 -2.85
C SER A 88 16.90 -3.59 -3.23
N ASP A 89 16.58 -4.71 -2.59
CA ASP A 89 17.18 -6.00 -2.93
C ASP A 89 16.77 -6.40 -4.36
N PRO A 90 17.72 -6.83 -5.17
CA PRO A 90 17.39 -7.38 -6.49
C PRO A 90 16.63 -8.69 -6.33
N LEU A 91 15.76 -8.99 -7.31
CA LEU A 91 15.05 -10.25 -7.31
C LEU A 91 16.03 -11.42 -7.56
N PRO A 92 15.80 -12.58 -6.91
CA PRO A 92 16.53 -13.80 -7.25
C PRO A 92 16.39 -14.14 -8.74
N LYS A 93 17.45 -14.67 -9.37
CA LYS A 93 17.45 -14.99 -10.79
C LYS A 93 16.28 -15.90 -11.21
N ALA A 94 15.89 -16.84 -10.35
CA ALA A 94 14.76 -17.73 -10.61
C ALA A 94 13.42 -16.99 -10.77
N LEU A 95 13.28 -15.79 -10.21
CA LEU A 95 12.07 -14.98 -10.30
C LEU A 95 12.10 -13.98 -11.46
N MET A 96 13.28 -13.71 -12.04
CA MET A 96 13.44 -12.71 -13.09
C MET A 96 12.76 -13.09 -14.42
N GLU A 97 12.47 -14.37 -14.65
CA GLU A 97 11.68 -14.79 -15.80
C GLU A 97 10.23 -14.28 -15.69
N LYS A 98 9.68 -14.29 -14.49
CA LYS A 98 8.33 -13.82 -14.24
C LYS A 98 8.27 -12.31 -14.00
N PHE A 99 9.22 -11.81 -13.22
CA PHE A 99 9.35 -10.38 -12.89
C PHE A 99 10.80 -9.96 -13.18
N PRO A 100 11.07 -9.30 -14.32
CA PRO A 100 12.42 -8.89 -14.69
C PRO A 100 13.07 -7.93 -13.67
N SER A 101 12.27 -7.14 -12.96
CA SER A 101 12.76 -6.19 -11.96
C SER A 101 11.71 -5.94 -10.86
N ASN A 102 12.06 -5.13 -9.90
CA ASN A 102 11.13 -4.66 -8.86
C ASN A 102 9.99 -3.79 -9.42
N TRP A 103 10.17 -3.20 -10.60
CA TRP A 103 9.09 -2.50 -11.30
C TRP A 103 7.92 -3.44 -11.62
N GLU A 104 8.20 -4.56 -12.24
CA GLU A 104 7.17 -5.53 -12.63
C GLU A 104 6.54 -6.20 -11.41
N LEU A 105 7.34 -6.55 -10.40
CA LEU A 105 6.82 -7.14 -9.17
C LEU A 105 5.87 -6.19 -8.45
N SER A 106 6.28 -4.95 -8.24
CA SER A 106 5.45 -3.95 -7.55
C SER A 106 4.18 -3.62 -8.32
N GLY A 107 4.27 -3.51 -9.65
CA GLY A 107 3.12 -3.31 -10.52
C GLY A 107 2.14 -4.48 -10.48
N ALA A 108 2.65 -5.71 -10.53
CA ALA A 108 1.82 -6.91 -10.44
C ALA A 108 1.11 -7.04 -9.09
N ARG A 109 1.78 -6.68 -8.00
CA ARG A 109 1.17 -6.66 -6.67
C ARG A 109 0.06 -5.62 -6.56
N ALA A 110 0.29 -4.41 -7.06
CA ALA A 110 -0.75 -3.37 -7.10
C ALA A 110 -1.96 -3.83 -7.93
N ALA A 111 -1.73 -4.44 -9.09
CA ALA A 111 -2.80 -4.98 -9.93
C ALA A 111 -3.57 -6.12 -9.24
N ALA A 112 -2.89 -6.97 -8.48
CA ALA A 112 -3.54 -8.04 -7.72
C ALA A 112 -4.48 -7.48 -6.63
N VAL A 113 -4.09 -6.40 -5.97
CA VAL A 113 -4.95 -5.72 -4.99
C VAL A 113 -6.17 -5.11 -5.67
N VAL A 114 -5.98 -4.44 -6.81
CA VAL A 114 -7.10 -3.88 -7.59
C VAL A 114 -8.09 -4.99 -7.96
N ARG A 115 -7.61 -6.15 -8.39
CA ARG A 115 -8.48 -7.28 -8.72
C ARG A 115 -9.30 -7.76 -7.52
N LEU A 116 -8.68 -7.85 -6.35
CA LEU A 116 -9.40 -8.23 -5.13
C LEU A 116 -10.46 -7.18 -4.76
N LEU A 117 -10.14 -5.89 -4.89
CA LEU A 117 -11.11 -4.83 -4.63
C LEU A 117 -12.30 -4.90 -5.60
N ILE A 118 -12.07 -5.20 -6.87
CA ILE A 118 -13.12 -5.43 -7.85
C ILE A 118 -13.99 -6.63 -7.45
N ASP A 119 -13.38 -7.73 -7.03
CA ASP A 119 -14.09 -8.91 -6.55
C ASP A 119 -14.95 -8.59 -5.31
N LEU A 120 -14.52 -7.63 -4.49
CA LEU A 120 -15.26 -7.11 -3.34
C LEU A 120 -16.25 -6.00 -3.71
N LYS A 121 -16.53 -5.82 -5.01
CA LYS A 121 -17.55 -4.91 -5.56
C LYS A 121 -17.18 -3.43 -5.54
N VAL A 122 -15.90 -3.10 -5.45
CA VAL A 122 -15.45 -1.72 -5.72
C VAL A 122 -15.51 -1.48 -7.23
N ASP A 123 -16.09 -0.33 -7.64
CA ASP A 123 -16.18 0.01 -9.05
C ASP A 123 -14.81 0.30 -9.64
N PRO A 124 -14.39 -0.41 -10.70
CA PRO A 124 -13.09 -0.20 -11.33
C PRO A 124 -12.81 1.22 -11.82
N VAL A 125 -13.85 2.00 -12.14
CA VAL A 125 -13.66 3.39 -12.59
C VAL A 125 -12.99 4.28 -11.55
N ARG A 126 -13.00 3.86 -10.28
CA ARG A 126 -12.38 4.58 -9.17
C ARG A 126 -10.95 4.14 -8.89
N LEU A 127 -10.44 3.10 -9.55
CA LEU A 127 -9.20 2.43 -9.16
C LEU A 127 -8.04 2.77 -10.09
N GLN A 128 -6.87 2.94 -9.50
CA GLN A 128 -5.59 3.10 -10.19
C GLN A 128 -4.60 2.10 -9.59
N ALA A 129 -3.75 1.50 -10.42
CA ALA A 129 -2.67 0.62 -9.98
C ALA A 129 -1.33 1.20 -10.43
N VAL A 130 -0.39 1.35 -9.51
CA VAL A 130 0.93 1.92 -9.79
C VAL A 130 2.01 1.08 -9.10
N GLY A 131 3.06 0.73 -9.83
CA GLY A 131 4.26 0.12 -9.28
C GLY A 131 5.40 1.12 -9.24
N TYR A 132 6.02 1.30 -8.08
CA TYR A 132 7.13 2.24 -7.89
C TYR A 132 8.50 1.55 -7.73
N GLY A 133 8.54 0.21 -7.70
CA GLY A 133 9.78 -0.50 -7.41
C GLY A 133 10.33 -0.11 -6.04
N GLU A 134 11.66 0.03 -5.95
CA GLU A 134 12.37 0.44 -4.73
C GLU A 134 12.53 1.96 -4.59
N PHE A 135 11.97 2.76 -5.49
CA PHE A 135 12.33 4.18 -5.65
C PHE A 135 11.55 5.16 -4.78
N VAL A 136 10.64 4.67 -3.95
CA VAL A 136 9.89 5.49 -2.99
C VAL A 136 10.00 4.89 -1.57
N PRO A 137 11.16 5.07 -0.90
CA PRO A 137 11.33 4.57 0.46
C PRO A 137 10.32 5.19 1.42
N ARG A 138 9.79 4.36 2.32
CA ARG A 138 8.75 4.76 3.27
C ARG A 138 9.18 5.90 4.19
N ASP A 139 10.39 5.81 4.73
CA ASP A 139 10.85 6.72 5.78
C ASP A 139 11.61 7.93 5.23
N ARG A 140 11.63 8.09 3.91
CA ARG A 140 12.24 9.24 3.26
C ARG A 140 11.59 10.54 3.74
N ASN A 141 12.42 11.51 4.10
CA ASN A 141 11.97 12.88 4.29
C ASN A 141 11.71 13.52 2.92
N THR A 142 10.54 14.15 2.73
CA THR A 142 10.15 14.76 1.45
C THR A 142 11.06 15.93 1.01
N ALA A 143 11.83 16.52 1.94
CA ALA A 143 12.81 17.53 1.65
C ALA A 143 14.11 16.95 1.05
N GLU A 144 14.35 15.65 1.16
CA GLU A 144 15.54 15.00 0.61
C GLU A 144 15.42 14.81 -0.91
N ILE A 145 16.50 15.07 -1.62
CA ILE A 145 16.56 14.87 -3.07
C ILE A 145 16.68 13.38 -3.37
N ILE A 146 15.88 12.90 -4.31
CA ILE A 146 15.94 11.50 -4.76
C ILE A 146 17.30 11.23 -5.40
N SER A 147 17.98 10.21 -4.92
CA SER A 147 19.26 9.74 -5.44
C SER A 147 19.46 8.25 -5.12
N ARG A 148 20.45 7.62 -5.74
CA ARG A 148 20.83 6.25 -5.38
C ARG A 148 21.26 6.14 -3.94
N ASP A 149 22.03 7.11 -3.46
CA ASP A 149 22.50 7.15 -2.06
C ASP A 149 21.30 7.21 -1.10
N LEU A 150 20.26 7.94 -1.45
CA LEU A 150 19.04 8.02 -0.66
C LEU A 150 18.34 6.65 -0.58
N ILE A 151 18.24 5.96 -1.70
CA ILE A 151 17.63 4.62 -1.74
C ILE A 151 18.42 3.66 -0.85
N GLU A 152 19.74 3.65 -0.92
CA GLU A 152 20.60 2.82 -0.08
C GLU A 152 20.49 3.19 1.39
N LYS A 153 20.43 4.48 1.73
CA LYS A 153 20.28 4.99 3.10
C LYS A 153 19.03 4.40 3.78
N TYR A 154 17.91 4.36 3.08
CA TYR A 154 16.63 3.87 3.61
C TYR A 154 16.40 2.37 3.40
N ASN A 155 17.43 1.64 2.96
CA ASN A 155 17.46 0.19 2.85
C ASN A 155 18.70 -0.42 3.53
N SER A 156 19.18 0.24 4.60
CA SER A 156 20.46 -0.10 5.25
C SER A 156 20.36 -1.26 6.23
N ASN A 157 19.16 -1.66 6.62
CA ASN A 157 18.96 -2.73 7.59
C ASN A 157 17.64 -3.47 7.30
N PRO A 158 17.45 -4.68 7.90
CA PRO A 158 16.24 -5.47 7.66
C PRO A 158 14.93 -4.77 8.03
N GLN A 159 14.94 -3.91 9.06
CA GLN A 159 13.74 -3.19 9.50
C GLN A 159 13.29 -2.16 8.45
N GLN A 160 14.24 -1.39 7.91
CA GLN A 160 13.94 -0.44 6.83
C GLN A 160 13.46 -1.15 5.58
N LYS A 161 14.09 -2.26 5.19
CA LYS A 161 13.66 -3.06 4.04
C LYS A 161 12.25 -3.57 4.21
N ALA A 162 11.90 -4.10 5.40
CA ALA A 162 10.55 -4.58 5.70
C ALA A 162 9.51 -3.45 5.58
N ARG A 163 9.83 -2.24 6.03
CA ARG A 163 8.95 -1.07 5.92
C ARG A 163 8.76 -0.62 4.47
N ASN A 164 9.75 -0.83 3.63
CA ASN A 164 9.66 -0.50 2.20
C ASN A 164 8.80 -1.50 1.42
N ARG A 165 8.80 -2.78 1.80
CA ARG A 165 7.95 -3.82 1.18
C ARG A 165 6.51 -3.65 1.62
N ARG A 166 5.74 -2.89 0.86
CA ARG A 166 4.37 -2.54 1.20
C ARG A 166 3.48 -2.32 -0.02
N VAL A 167 2.20 -2.41 0.21
CA VAL A 167 1.17 -1.87 -0.68
C VAL A 167 0.49 -0.71 0.05
N GLU A 168 0.26 0.38 -0.65
CA GLU A 168 -0.45 1.54 -0.14
C GLU A 168 -1.77 1.71 -0.89
N ILE A 169 -2.85 1.90 -0.15
CA ILE A 169 -4.17 2.23 -0.68
C ILE A 169 -4.46 3.67 -0.28
N THR A 170 -4.48 4.56 -1.27
CA THR A 170 -4.64 6.00 -1.03
C THR A 170 -6.00 6.48 -1.52
N PHE A 171 -6.76 7.09 -0.61
CA PHE A 171 -7.93 7.89 -0.94
C PHE A 171 -7.41 9.24 -1.42
N LEU A 172 -7.42 9.46 -2.72
CA LEU A 172 -6.81 10.65 -3.31
C LEU A 172 -7.62 11.91 -2.97
N ALA A 173 -6.90 12.96 -2.59
CA ALA A 173 -7.50 14.28 -2.44
C ALA A 173 -8.08 14.72 -3.79
N PRO A 174 -9.25 15.41 -3.80
CA PRO A 174 -9.79 15.94 -5.04
C PRO A 174 -8.79 16.89 -5.71
N ASN A 175 -8.65 16.76 -7.04
CA ASN A 175 -7.87 17.73 -7.81
C ASN A 175 -8.54 19.11 -7.68
N LYS A 176 -7.80 20.05 -7.11
CA LYS A 176 -8.18 21.45 -7.20
C LYS A 176 -7.74 21.94 -8.57
N LEU A 177 -8.69 22.15 -9.46
CA LEU A 177 -8.47 22.86 -10.72
C LEU A 177 -8.11 24.31 -10.43
#